data_796b4f9b96f514602453185ecbd3462d
#
_entry.id   796b4f9b96f514602453185ecbd3462d
#
_cell.length_a   1.000
_cell.length_b   1.000
_cell.length_c   1.000
_cell.angle_alpha   90.00
_cell.angle_beta   90.00
_cell.angle_gamma   90.00
#
_symmetry.space_group_name_H-M   'P 1'
#
loop_
_entity.id
_entity.type
_entity.pdbx_description
1 polymer ?
#
loop_
_entity_poly.entity_id
_entity_poly.type
_entity_poly.pdbx_seq_one_letter_code
_entity_poly.pdbx_strand_id
1 'polypeptide(L)'
;MTGFNGAVANKGCSAISFTLGATSYLFCSAHLEAHTHNVTARNEGWKKIEFELCKKLSKCKEKSRAMMASECFDRVVFMGDLNYRVAEEYEVVCEAIARKDMQYLLGLDQLRQVS
;
A
#
# COMPACT_ATOMS: atom_id res chain seq x y z
N MET A 1 7.29 -5.62 -11.07
CA MET A 1 7.45 -6.70 -10.08
C MET A 1 8.55 -6.34 -9.09
N THR A 2 8.29 -6.54 -7.82
CA THR A 2 9.25 -6.29 -6.75
C THR A 2 10.05 -7.53 -6.37
N GLY A 3 9.61 -8.72 -6.76
CA GLY A 3 10.33 -9.97 -6.57
C GLY A 3 11.32 -10.22 -7.67
N PHE A 4 12.47 -10.76 -7.34
CA PHE A 4 13.53 -11.08 -8.30
C PHE A 4 14.06 -12.49 -8.05
N ASN A 5 14.50 -13.17 -9.11
CA ASN A 5 15.07 -14.53 -9.07
C ASN A 5 14.11 -15.64 -8.59
N GLY A 6 12.82 -15.53 -8.89
CA GLY A 6 11.85 -16.59 -8.66
C GLY A 6 11.60 -17.00 -7.21
N ALA A 7 12.63 -16.98 -6.37
CA ALA A 7 12.55 -17.43 -4.98
C ALA A 7 11.81 -16.47 -4.06
N VAL A 8 11.69 -15.19 -4.45
CA VAL A 8 11.03 -14.13 -3.67
C VAL A 8 9.94 -13.42 -4.46
N ALA A 9 9.48 -14.02 -5.55
CA ALA A 9 8.48 -13.43 -6.45
C ALA A 9 7.04 -13.47 -5.91
N ASN A 10 6.86 -13.61 -4.59
CA ASN A 10 5.56 -13.61 -3.95
C ASN A 10 5.09 -12.23 -3.50
N LYS A 11 5.91 -11.20 -3.72
CA LYS A 11 5.58 -9.81 -3.42
C LYS A 11 5.51 -9.00 -4.72
N GLY A 12 4.59 -8.07 -4.80
CA GLY A 12 4.44 -7.25 -5.98
C GLY A 12 3.10 -6.56 -6.05
N CYS A 13 2.78 -6.03 -7.22
CA CYS A 13 1.47 -5.45 -7.46
C CYS A 13 0.99 -5.70 -8.89
N SER A 14 -0.33 -5.69 -9.05
CA SER A 14 -1.02 -5.63 -10.33
C SER A 14 -1.85 -4.35 -10.36
N ALA A 15 -1.85 -3.64 -11.47
CA ALA A 15 -2.56 -2.38 -11.57
C ALA A 15 -3.25 -2.24 -12.93
N ILE A 16 -4.36 -1.52 -12.90
CA ILE A 16 -5.12 -1.14 -14.09
C ILE A 16 -5.48 0.33 -13.97
N SER A 17 -5.30 1.07 -15.05
CA SER A 17 -5.73 2.47 -15.14
C SER A 17 -6.69 2.66 -16.29
N PHE A 18 -7.67 3.53 -16.09
CA PHE A 18 -8.64 3.89 -17.12
C PHE A 18 -9.18 5.29 -16.88
N THR A 19 -9.80 5.85 -17.91
CA THR A 19 -10.50 7.14 -17.82
C THR A 19 -11.98 6.89 -18.07
N LEU A 20 -12.83 7.43 -17.20
CA LEU A 20 -14.27 7.41 -17.36
C LEU A 20 -14.77 8.86 -17.39
N GLY A 21 -15.25 9.30 -18.55
CA GLY A 21 -15.52 10.72 -18.77
C GLY A 21 -14.22 11.53 -18.69
N ALA A 22 -14.19 12.52 -17.81
CA ALA A 22 -13.02 13.36 -17.58
C ALA A 22 -12.20 12.92 -16.35
N THR A 23 -12.54 11.80 -15.71
CA THR A 23 -11.91 11.34 -14.47
C THR A 23 -11.01 10.14 -14.73
N SER A 24 -9.76 10.23 -14.31
CA SER A 24 -8.79 9.14 -14.39
C SER A 24 -8.78 8.32 -13.10
N TYR A 25 -8.71 6.99 -13.26
CA TYR A 25 -8.72 6.02 -12.17
C TYR A 25 -7.49 5.13 -12.24
N LEU A 26 -6.95 4.83 -11.08
CA LEU A 26 -5.93 3.79 -10.90
C LEU A 26 -6.41 2.82 -9.82
N PHE A 27 -6.50 1.55 -10.17
CA PHE A 27 -6.73 0.46 -9.22
C PHE A 27 -5.46 -0.36 -9.12
N CYS A 28 -4.94 -0.52 -7.91
CA CYS A 28 -3.73 -1.27 -7.64
C CYS A 28 -3.99 -2.31 -6.56
N SER A 29 -3.71 -3.57 -6.88
CA SER A 29 -3.73 -4.66 -5.90
C SER A 29 -2.29 -5.07 -5.61
N ALA A 30 -1.88 -4.99 -4.35
CA ALA A 30 -0.52 -5.25 -3.93
C ALA A 30 -0.44 -6.33 -2.85
N HIS A 31 0.70 -7.01 -2.81
CA HIS A 31 1.08 -7.90 -1.73
C HIS A 31 2.38 -7.37 -1.13
N LEU A 32 2.28 -6.71 0.02
CA LEU A 32 3.42 -6.06 0.68
C LEU A 32 4.13 -7.01 1.67
N GLU A 33 5.26 -6.56 2.19
CA GLU A 33 6.09 -7.34 3.10
C GLU A 33 5.33 -7.76 4.37
N ALA A 34 5.44 -9.03 4.72
CA ALA A 34 4.83 -9.61 5.90
C ALA A 34 5.59 -9.25 7.18
N HIS A 35 5.04 -9.67 8.31
CA HIS A 35 5.56 -9.53 9.68
C HIS A 35 5.45 -8.14 10.27
N THR A 36 5.14 -8.08 11.56
CA THR A 36 4.83 -6.85 12.28
C THR A 36 5.96 -5.82 12.23
N HIS A 37 7.21 -6.27 12.34
CA HIS A 37 8.38 -5.39 12.36
C HIS A 37 8.77 -4.81 11.00
N ASN A 38 8.19 -5.28 9.91
CA ASN A 38 8.53 -4.85 8.55
C ASN A 38 7.73 -3.64 8.05
N VAL A 39 7.24 -2.79 8.94
CA VAL A 39 6.42 -1.63 8.57
C VAL A 39 7.18 -0.66 7.65
N THR A 40 8.47 -0.42 7.90
CA THR A 40 9.29 0.44 7.05
C THR A 40 9.41 -0.15 5.64
N ALA A 41 9.66 -1.46 5.53
CA ALA A 41 9.73 -2.14 4.23
C ALA A 41 8.39 -2.04 3.47
N ARG A 42 7.25 -2.16 4.15
CA ARG A 42 5.93 -1.95 3.54
C ARG A 42 5.76 -0.54 3.01
N ASN A 43 6.13 0.46 3.80
CA ASN A 43 6.01 1.86 3.42
C ASN A 43 6.90 2.20 2.22
N GLU A 44 8.12 1.69 2.20
CA GLU A 44 9.05 1.87 1.08
C GLU A 44 8.56 1.12 -0.16
N GLY A 45 8.05 -0.09 0.01
CA GLY A 45 7.46 -0.88 -1.07
C GLY A 45 6.28 -0.16 -1.72
N TRP A 46 5.41 0.43 -0.93
CA TRP A 46 4.31 1.24 -1.43
C TRP A 46 4.80 2.45 -2.24
N LYS A 47 5.72 3.22 -1.70
CA LYS A 47 6.29 4.38 -2.40
C LYS A 47 6.93 4.01 -3.74
N LYS A 48 7.64 2.90 -3.77
CA LYS A 48 8.23 2.36 -4.99
C LYS A 48 7.17 1.98 -6.02
N ILE A 49 6.11 1.33 -5.58
CA ILE A 49 4.97 0.96 -6.44
C ILE A 49 4.32 2.21 -7.01
N GLU A 50 4.02 3.22 -6.21
CA GLU A 50 3.43 4.48 -6.67
C GLU A 50 4.29 5.14 -7.74
N PHE A 51 5.59 5.24 -7.50
CA PHE A 51 6.53 5.83 -8.44
C PHE A 51 6.57 5.08 -9.77
N GLU A 52 6.69 3.76 -9.73
CA GLU A 52 6.75 2.93 -10.93
C GLU A 52 5.44 2.94 -11.72
N LEU A 53 4.29 2.93 -11.04
CA LEU A 53 2.99 3.00 -11.68
C LEU A 53 2.77 4.35 -12.37
N CYS A 54 3.12 5.44 -11.70
CA CYS A 54 3.03 6.76 -12.28
C CYS A 54 3.88 6.88 -13.53
N LYS A 55 5.11 6.38 -13.47
CA LYS A 55 6.06 6.37 -14.58
C LYS A 55 5.57 5.56 -15.78
N LYS A 56 4.93 4.41 -15.53
CA LYS A 56 4.50 3.48 -16.59
C LYS A 56 3.12 3.80 -17.16
N LEU A 57 2.19 4.22 -16.33
CA LEU A 57 0.78 4.33 -16.69
C LEU A 57 0.31 5.77 -16.87
N SER A 58 1.02 6.75 -16.33
CA SER A 58 0.66 8.15 -16.48
C SER A 58 0.91 8.63 -17.90
N LYS A 59 -0.06 9.36 -18.45
CA LYS A 59 0.08 10.09 -19.72
C LYS A 59 0.76 11.46 -19.52
N CYS A 60 1.21 11.76 -18.31
CA CYS A 60 1.89 13.01 -18.01
C CYS A 60 3.20 13.12 -18.79
N LYS A 61 3.36 14.19 -19.54
CA LYS A 61 4.51 14.39 -20.46
C LYS A 61 5.79 14.79 -19.71
N GLU A 62 5.68 15.23 -18.47
CA GLU A 62 6.83 15.62 -17.64
C GLU A 62 7.46 14.42 -16.94
N LYS A 63 8.19 13.62 -17.69
CA LYS A 63 8.89 12.42 -17.18
C LYS A 63 10.05 12.73 -16.24
N SER A 64 10.43 13.98 -16.07
CA SER A 64 11.59 14.39 -15.27
C SER A 64 11.28 14.59 -13.79
N ARG A 65 10.01 14.63 -13.40
CA ARG A 65 9.58 14.83 -12.02
C ARG A 65 9.16 13.50 -11.40
N ALA A 66 9.65 13.22 -10.18
CA ALA A 66 9.16 12.11 -9.38
C ALA A 66 7.73 12.48 -8.91
N MET A 67 6.74 11.72 -9.38
CA MET A 67 5.33 11.95 -9.06
C MET A 67 4.75 10.73 -8.36
N MET A 68 3.92 10.97 -7.37
CA MET A 68 3.15 9.93 -6.70
C MET A 68 1.89 9.61 -7.52
N ALA A 69 1.32 8.42 -7.35
CA ALA A 69 0.12 8.02 -8.08
C ALA A 69 -1.04 8.99 -7.85
N SER A 70 -1.17 9.53 -6.64
CA SER A 70 -2.18 10.53 -6.28
C SER A 70 -2.02 11.87 -7.02
N GLU A 71 -0.86 12.14 -7.57
CA GLU A 71 -0.60 13.33 -8.39
C GLU A 71 -0.89 13.07 -9.88
N CYS A 72 -0.87 11.79 -10.29
CA CYS A 72 -1.02 11.38 -11.68
C CYS A 72 -2.45 11.01 -12.06
N PHE A 73 -3.26 10.59 -11.09
CA PHE A 73 -4.63 10.10 -11.29
C PHE A 73 -5.60 10.84 -10.37
N ASP A 74 -6.82 11.07 -10.86
CA ASP A 74 -7.85 11.74 -10.07
C ASP A 74 -8.34 10.88 -8.91
N ARG A 75 -8.40 9.56 -9.12
CA ARG A 75 -8.83 8.59 -8.12
C ARG A 75 -7.86 7.41 -8.09
N VAL A 76 -7.37 7.09 -6.91
CA VAL A 76 -6.48 5.95 -6.69
C VAL A 76 -7.12 5.03 -5.65
N VAL A 77 -7.29 3.75 -6.01
CA VAL A 77 -7.74 2.70 -5.09
C VAL A 77 -6.62 1.69 -4.91
N PHE A 78 -6.14 1.61 -3.69
CA PHE A 78 -5.07 0.70 -3.30
C PHE A 78 -5.64 -0.40 -2.41
N MET A 79 -5.44 -1.65 -2.80
CA MET A 79 -6.03 -2.81 -2.15
C MET A 79 -5.08 -4.01 -2.18
N GLY A 80 -5.51 -5.10 -1.58
CA GLY A 80 -4.77 -6.36 -1.58
C GLY A 80 -4.36 -6.79 -0.18
N ASP A 81 -3.37 -7.68 -0.10
CA ASP A 81 -2.76 -8.06 1.17
C ASP A 81 -1.64 -7.07 1.49
N LEU A 82 -2.01 -5.98 2.13
CA LEU A 82 -1.10 -4.89 2.47
C LEU A 82 -0.21 -5.22 3.67
N ASN A 83 -0.54 -6.27 4.41
CA ASN A 83 0.20 -6.79 5.56
C ASN A 83 0.42 -5.81 6.73
N TYR A 84 -0.21 -4.64 6.74
CA TYR A 84 -0.17 -3.76 7.89
C TYR A 84 -0.81 -4.42 9.10
N ARG A 85 -0.24 -4.23 10.26
CA ARG A 85 -0.54 -4.94 11.49
C ARG A 85 -0.93 -3.97 12.61
N VAL A 86 -1.47 -4.54 13.69
CA VAL A 86 -1.56 -3.85 14.96
C VAL A 86 -0.24 -4.09 15.69
N ALA A 87 0.46 -3.01 16.08
CA ALA A 87 1.80 -3.05 16.67
C ALA A 87 1.73 -3.45 18.16
N GLU A 88 1.30 -4.69 18.43
CA GLU A 88 1.18 -5.22 19.80
C GLU A 88 1.29 -6.75 19.79
N GLU A 89 1.58 -7.32 20.95
CA GLU A 89 1.61 -8.75 21.16
C GLU A 89 0.23 -9.38 20.99
N TYR A 90 0.18 -10.61 20.49
CA TYR A 90 -1.08 -11.31 20.19
C TYR A 90 -2.03 -11.39 21.38
N GLU A 91 -1.51 -11.74 22.54
CA GLU A 91 -2.29 -11.89 23.77
C GLU A 91 -2.93 -10.57 24.20
N VAL A 92 -2.16 -9.47 24.10
CA VAL A 92 -2.63 -8.12 24.43
C VAL A 92 -3.73 -7.68 23.48
N VAL A 93 -3.58 -7.98 22.19
CA VAL A 93 -4.63 -7.71 21.19
C VAL A 93 -5.91 -8.48 21.51
N CYS A 94 -5.80 -9.76 21.86
CA CYS A 94 -6.95 -10.60 22.23
C CYS A 94 -7.67 -10.04 23.47
N GLU A 95 -6.92 -9.60 24.48
CA GLU A 95 -7.49 -8.99 25.68
C GLU A 95 -8.21 -7.67 25.36
N ALA A 96 -7.62 -6.83 24.54
CA ALA A 96 -8.23 -5.58 24.10
C ALA A 96 -9.54 -5.80 23.34
N ILE A 97 -9.57 -6.82 22.48
CA ILE A 97 -10.78 -7.21 21.74
C ILE A 97 -11.86 -7.68 22.74
N ALA A 98 -11.48 -8.52 23.71
CA ALA A 98 -12.40 -9.02 24.73
C ALA A 98 -13.01 -7.89 25.56
N ARG A 99 -12.22 -6.85 25.87
CA ARG A 99 -12.69 -5.64 26.56
C ARG A 99 -13.44 -4.67 25.64
N LYS A 100 -13.48 -4.94 24.33
CA LYS A 100 -14.03 -4.03 23.32
C LYS A 100 -13.30 -2.68 23.26
N ASP A 101 -12.02 -2.67 23.59
CA ASP A 101 -11.19 -1.47 23.58
C ASP A 101 -10.60 -1.20 22.19
N MET A 102 -11.46 -0.82 21.26
CA MET A 102 -11.10 -0.55 19.89
C MET A 102 -10.22 0.70 19.75
N GLN A 103 -10.39 1.68 20.60
CA GLN A 103 -9.58 2.92 20.58
C GLN A 103 -8.10 2.62 20.84
N TYR A 104 -7.82 1.74 21.78
CA TYR A 104 -6.46 1.28 22.04
C TYR A 104 -5.83 0.64 20.78
N LEU A 105 -6.56 -0.28 20.15
CA LEU A 105 -6.07 -1.00 18.97
C LEU A 105 -5.90 -0.07 17.77
N LEU A 106 -6.81 0.87 17.56
CA LEU A 106 -6.71 1.86 16.49
C LEU A 106 -5.48 2.76 16.63
N GLY A 107 -5.07 3.05 17.85
CA GLY A 107 -3.85 3.81 18.13
C GLY A 107 -2.58 3.07 17.71
N LEU A 108 -2.64 1.74 17.58
CA LEU A 108 -1.52 0.87 17.23
C LEU A 108 -1.61 0.34 15.79
N ASP A 109 -2.63 0.75 15.04
CA ASP A 109 -2.84 0.33 13.65
C ASP A 109 -1.80 0.99 12.73
N GLN A 110 -0.91 0.17 12.19
CA GLN A 110 0.18 0.63 11.33
C GLN A 110 -0.30 1.30 10.05
N LEU A 111 -1.41 0.83 9.47
CA LEU A 111 -1.96 1.45 8.26
C LEU A 111 -2.51 2.85 8.56
N ARG A 112 -3.20 2.99 9.68
CA ARG A 112 -3.72 4.29 10.10
C ARG A 112 -2.60 5.32 10.35
N GLN A 113 -1.45 4.86 10.85
CA GLN A 113 -0.30 5.73 11.13
C GLN A 113 0.38 6.27 9.87
N VAL A 114 0.24 5.59 8.74
CA VAL A 114 0.88 5.98 7.47
C VAL A 114 -0.10 6.64 6.49
N SER A 115 -1.39 6.60 6.77
CA SER A 115 -2.42 7.20 5.91
C SER A 115 -2.68 8.67 6.24
#